data_874656d674c0ec15727ff62347f992a5
#
_entry.id   874656d674c0ec15727ff62347f992a5
#
_cell.length_a   1.000
_cell.length_b   1.000
_cell.length_c   1.000
_cell.angle_alpha   90.00
_cell.angle_beta   90.00
_cell.angle_gamma   90.00
#
_symmetry.space_group_name_H-M   'P 1'
#
loop_
_entity.id
_entity.type
_entity.pdbx_description
1 polymer ?
#
loop_
_entity_poly.entity_id
_entity_poly.type
_entity_poly.pdbx_seq_one_letter_code
_entity_poly.pdbx_strand_id
1 'polypeptide(L)'
;MAVVSAAALSAQQPGTGSLTGKILDPDGVPARGLPVQAVNLATRAVYKATVSTQGEFSIAQLPAGTYQFSTLVLANRMLPYVQDDLKIAPGQTVKLEIRMQEGITLNTLGDGRDYFREVAAAAHVVAPKGETPRMPDGKPDFSGYWTGAGGSSDLGAPDFQDWAEALSKERYANDLRDMPSTRCQPNGVVRTIFQGNAQRFLETQGLLVMYAEGHLPRQIYLDGRSHPKDPNPAWLGHSIGRWEGDTLVVDSVGFNNRPWVDSSHSLTEKLHLVERYRRPDLGHLELEMTAEDAGALKSPWMIKRTYVLDLNDDIMESVCTENEKDAQHILPK
;
A
#
# COMPACT_ATOMS: atom_id res chain seq x y z
N MET A 1 38.76 -31.24 11.09
CA MET A 1 37.45 -31.87 11.24
C MET A 1 36.50 -31.09 10.38
N ALA A 2 36.10 -31.67 9.25
CA ALA A 2 35.13 -31.07 8.33
C ALA A 2 33.73 -31.53 8.74
N VAL A 3 32.87 -30.61 9.11
CA VAL A 3 31.46 -30.91 9.36
C VAL A 3 30.73 -30.92 8.01
N VAL A 4 30.41 -32.11 7.55
CA VAL A 4 29.53 -32.32 6.38
C VAL A 4 28.12 -32.13 6.85
N SER A 5 27.48 -31.02 6.45
CA SER A 5 26.08 -30.78 6.65
C SER A 5 25.28 -31.66 5.67
N ALA A 6 24.66 -32.72 6.17
CA ALA A 6 23.79 -33.58 5.37
C ALA A 6 22.46 -32.83 5.17
N ALA A 7 22.17 -32.41 3.95
CA ALA A 7 20.85 -32.02 3.55
C ALA A 7 19.95 -33.26 3.60
N ALA A 8 18.95 -33.26 4.48
CA ALA A 8 17.94 -34.32 4.55
C ALA A 8 17.11 -34.29 3.26
N LEU A 9 17.36 -35.19 2.35
CA LEU A 9 16.43 -35.50 1.26
C LEU A 9 15.18 -36.13 1.90
N SER A 10 14.09 -35.35 1.95
CA SER A 10 12.77 -35.86 2.31
C SER A 10 12.36 -36.88 1.26
N ALA A 11 12.32 -38.17 1.61
CA ALA A 11 11.80 -39.21 0.74
C ALA A 11 10.33 -38.96 0.45
N GLN A 12 9.96 -38.78 -0.81
CA GLN A 12 8.58 -38.64 -1.25
C GLN A 12 7.82 -39.96 -1.05
N GLN A 13 6.62 -39.88 -0.46
CA GLN A 13 5.74 -41.05 -0.38
C GLN A 13 5.27 -41.47 -1.79
N PRO A 14 5.10 -42.79 -2.07
CA PRO A 14 4.58 -43.22 -3.34
C PRO A 14 3.20 -42.58 -3.62
N GLY A 15 3.05 -41.93 -4.76
CA GLY A 15 1.81 -41.25 -5.16
C GLY A 15 1.75 -39.75 -4.88
N THR A 16 2.79 -39.16 -4.30
CA THR A 16 2.86 -37.70 -4.07
C THR A 16 3.92 -37.04 -4.93
N GLY A 17 3.72 -35.76 -5.24
CA GLY A 17 4.70 -34.86 -5.83
C GLY A 17 5.04 -33.69 -4.92
N SER A 18 5.69 -32.68 -5.45
CA SER A 18 6.02 -31.47 -4.73
C SER A 18 5.91 -30.23 -5.63
N LEU A 19 5.72 -29.09 -4.99
CA LEU A 19 5.76 -27.78 -5.62
C LEU A 19 6.81 -26.92 -4.93
N THR A 20 7.76 -26.41 -5.69
CA THR A 20 8.84 -25.56 -5.20
C THR A 20 8.93 -24.31 -6.05
N GLY A 21 9.62 -23.29 -5.56
CA GLY A 21 9.84 -22.12 -6.38
C GLY A 21 10.53 -20.97 -5.66
N LYS A 22 10.65 -19.89 -6.39
CA LYS A 22 11.19 -18.63 -5.89
C LYS A 22 10.22 -17.51 -6.17
N ILE A 23 10.00 -16.66 -5.18
CA ILE A 23 9.13 -15.50 -5.29
C ILE A 23 9.93 -14.25 -4.97
N LEU A 24 9.94 -13.34 -5.92
CA LEU A 24 10.51 -12.01 -5.78
C LEU A 24 9.36 -10.99 -5.72
N ASP A 25 9.57 -9.93 -5.00
CA ASP A 25 8.67 -8.75 -5.01
C ASP A 25 8.81 -7.98 -6.34
N PRO A 26 8.04 -6.90 -6.56
CA PRO A 26 8.13 -6.08 -7.77
C PRO A 26 9.53 -5.49 -8.01
N ASP A 27 10.30 -5.24 -6.96
CA ASP A 27 11.65 -4.67 -7.03
C ASP A 27 12.73 -5.74 -7.28
N GLY A 28 12.35 -7.03 -7.27
CA GLY A 28 13.25 -8.15 -7.47
C GLY A 28 13.93 -8.64 -6.19
N VAL A 29 13.47 -8.17 -5.03
CA VAL A 29 13.93 -8.61 -3.71
C VAL A 29 13.16 -9.88 -3.29
N PRO A 30 13.79 -10.83 -2.56
CA PRO A 30 13.10 -12.01 -2.03
C PRO A 30 11.84 -11.65 -1.21
N ALA A 31 10.67 -12.16 -1.59
CA ALA A 31 9.39 -11.93 -0.91
C ALA A 31 9.29 -12.75 0.39
N ARG A 32 10.25 -12.53 1.31
CA ARG A 32 10.38 -13.28 2.57
C ARG A 32 9.13 -13.19 3.42
N GLY A 33 8.76 -14.30 4.05
CA GLY A 33 7.62 -14.36 4.97
C GLY A 33 6.26 -14.39 4.28
N LEU A 34 6.21 -14.32 2.94
CA LEU A 34 4.97 -14.37 2.19
C LEU A 34 4.33 -15.76 2.32
N PRO A 35 3.09 -15.88 2.82
CA PRO A 35 2.37 -17.14 2.83
C PRO A 35 1.95 -17.54 1.42
N VAL A 36 2.05 -18.83 1.13
CA VAL A 36 1.61 -19.43 -0.13
C VAL A 36 0.74 -20.66 0.15
N GLN A 37 -0.14 -20.97 -0.79
CA GLN A 37 -0.96 -22.17 -0.70
C GLN A 37 -1.16 -22.84 -2.05
N ALA A 38 -1.36 -24.17 -1.99
CA ALA A 38 -1.82 -24.98 -3.10
C ALA A 38 -3.14 -25.64 -2.71
N VAL A 39 -4.18 -25.42 -3.49
CA VAL A 39 -5.53 -26.00 -3.26
C VAL A 39 -5.76 -27.08 -4.31
N ASN A 40 -6.00 -28.30 -3.88
CA ASN A 40 -6.38 -29.37 -4.79
C ASN A 40 -7.80 -29.13 -5.31
N LEU A 41 -7.96 -29.05 -6.64
CA LEU A 41 -9.22 -28.64 -7.24
C LEU A 41 -10.35 -29.72 -7.10
N ALA A 42 -9.95 -30.99 -6.98
CA ALA A 42 -10.91 -32.10 -6.82
C ALA A 42 -11.33 -32.29 -5.36
N THR A 43 -10.37 -32.29 -4.43
CA THR A 43 -10.62 -32.63 -3.02
C THR A 43 -10.82 -31.39 -2.13
N ARG A 44 -10.50 -30.20 -2.61
CA ARG A 44 -10.48 -28.92 -1.87
C ARG A 44 -9.46 -28.90 -0.70
N ALA A 45 -8.59 -29.88 -0.62
CA ALA A 45 -7.52 -29.90 0.37
C ALA A 45 -6.54 -28.75 0.14
N VAL A 46 -6.15 -28.07 1.23
CA VAL A 46 -5.25 -26.89 1.20
C VAL A 46 -3.92 -27.25 1.82
N TYR A 47 -2.86 -26.97 1.09
CA TYR A 47 -1.47 -27.16 1.49
C TYR A 47 -0.76 -25.81 1.53
N LYS A 48 -0.11 -25.48 2.65
CA LYS A 48 0.47 -24.16 2.89
C LYS A 48 1.97 -24.23 3.11
N ALA A 49 2.65 -23.16 2.72
CA ALA A 49 4.06 -22.92 3.05
C ALA A 49 4.30 -21.42 3.23
N THR A 50 5.49 -21.08 3.69
CA THR A 50 5.94 -19.68 3.82
C THR A 50 7.25 -19.52 3.05
N VAL A 51 7.38 -18.41 2.35
CA VAL A 51 8.57 -18.05 1.58
C VAL A 51 9.74 -17.75 2.53
N SER A 52 10.88 -18.36 2.28
CA SER A 52 12.09 -18.20 3.08
C SER A 52 12.72 -16.80 2.92
N THR A 53 13.77 -16.53 3.70
CA THR A 53 14.56 -15.30 3.58
C THR A 53 15.27 -15.14 2.24
N GLN A 54 15.48 -16.25 1.49
CA GLN A 54 16.07 -16.27 0.14
C GLN A 54 14.99 -16.19 -0.97
N GLY A 55 13.72 -16.07 -0.59
CA GLY A 55 12.60 -16.02 -1.52
C GLY A 55 12.11 -17.40 -1.96
N GLU A 56 12.60 -18.49 -1.37
CA GLU A 56 12.25 -19.85 -1.78
C GLU A 56 11.09 -20.40 -0.97
N PHE A 57 10.26 -21.23 -1.61
CA PHE A 57 9.20 -21.99 -0.94
C PHE A 57 9.19 -23.44 -1.39
N SER A 58 8.65 -24.32 -0.55
CA SER A 58 8.46 -25.74 -0.85
C SER A 58 7.19 -26.25 -0.19
N ILE A 59 6.33 -26.88 -0.98
CA ILE A 59 5.14 -27.63 -0.52
C ILE A 59 5.38 -29.09 -0.96
N ALA A 60 5.75 -29.94 0.00
CA ALA A 60 6.03 -31.36 -0.23
C ALA A 60 4.77 -32.21 -0.04
N GLN A 61 4.86 -33.48 -0.47
CA GLN A 61 3.83 -34.50 -0.25
C GLN A 61 2.44 -34.14 -0.80
N LEU A 62 2.40 -33.45 -1.93
CA LEU A 62 1.16 -33.15 -2.62
C LEU A 62 0.63 -34.41 -3.33
N PRO A 63 -0.57 -34.93 -3.01
CA PRO A 63 -1.18 -36.01 -3.79
C PRO A 63 -1.25 -35.67 -5.28
N ALA A 64 -1.12 -36.65 -6.14
CA ALA A 64 -1.26 -36.42 -7.58
C ALA A 64 -2.62 -35.78 -7.89
N GLY A 65 -2.62 -34.73 -8.71
CA GLY A 65 -3.85 -33.99 -8.99
C GLY A 65 -3.61 -32.65 -9.68
N THR A 66 -4.70 -31.91 -9.85
CA THR A 66 -4.67 -30.53 -10.36
C THR A 66 -4.89 -29.56 -9.23
N TYR A 67 -4.05 -28.53 -9.18
CA TYR A 67 -4.02 -27.56 -8.11
C TYR A 67 -4.19 -26.14 -8.62
N GLN A 68 -4.73 -25.29 -7.76
CA GLN A 68 -4.54 -23.85 -7.85
C GLN A 68 -3.47 -23.46 -6.84
N PHE A 69 -2.42 -22.78 -7.31
CA PHE A 69 -1.44 -22.15 -6.46
C PHE A 69 -1.76 -20.67 -6.28
N SER A 70 -1.63 -20.14 -5.08
CA SER A 70 -1.81 -18.72 -4.81
C SER A 70 -0.88 -18.20 -3.72
N THR A 71 -0.52 -16.91 -3.83
CA THR A 71 0.12 -16.16 -2.76
C THR A 71 -0.95 -15.51 -1.90
N LEU A 72 -0.79 -15.56 -0.58
CA LEU A 72 -1.69 -14.91 0.37
C LEU A 72 -1.09 -13.56 0.75
N VAL A 73 -1.37 -12.53 -0.05
CA VAL A 73 -0.83 -11.19 0.18
C VAL A 73 -1.64 -10.51 1.28
N LEU A 74 -0.97 -10.16 2.39
CA LEU A 74 -1.57 -9.48 3.53
C LEU A 74 -1.32 -7.97 3.55
N ALA A 75 -0.60 -7.43 2.56
CA ALA A 75 -0.21 -6.03 2.55
C ALA A 75 -0.36 -5.40 1.16
N ASN A 76 -0.71 -4.13 1.15
CA ASN A 76 -1.22 -3.32 0.04
C ASN A 76 -0.25 -3.02 -1.12
N ARG A 77 0.90 -3.67 -1.22
CA ARG A 77 1.93 -3.35 -2.23
C ARG A 77 2.05 -4.35 -3.37
N MET A 78 1.43 -5.51 -3.25
CA MET A 78 1.57 -6.58 -4.24
C MET A 78 0.22 -7.15 -4.61
N LEU A 79 0.00 -7.39 -5.90
CA LEU A 79 -1.15 -8.17 -6.36
C LEU A 79 -0.98 -9.64 -5.96
N PRO A 80 -2.05 -10.32 -5.53
CA PRO A 80 -2.02 -11.76 -5.34
C PRO A 80 -1.64 -12.46 -6.65
N TYR A 81 -0.71 -13.38 -6.59
CA TYR A 81 -0.42 -14.26 -7.70
C TYR A 81 -1.30 -15.50 -7.61
N VAL A 82 -1.97 -15.84 -8.69
CA VAL A 82 -2.79 -17.05 -8.81
C VAL A 82 -2.40 -17.79 -10.08
N GLN A 83 -2.11 -19.07 -9.95
CA GLN A 83 -1.90 -19.97 -11.07
C GLN A 83 -2.82 -21.18 -10.96
N ASP A 84 -3.68 -21.33 -11.95
CA ASP A 84 -4.63 -22.42 -12.07
C ASP A 84 -4.07 -23.60 -12.85
N ASP A 85 -4.78 -24.71 -12.72
CA ASP A 85 -4.59 -25.94 -13.51
C ASP A 85 -3.18 -26.51 -13.43
N LEU A 86 -2.50 -26.30 -12.29
CA LEU A 86 -1.17 -26.80 -12.03
C LEU A 86 -1.25 -28.33 -11.80
N LYS A 87 -0.77 -29.11 -12.77
CA LYS A 87 -0.78 -30.58 -12.69
C LYS A 87 0.46 -31.07 -11.95
N ILE A 88 0.24 -31.89 -10.94
CA ILE A 88 1.30 -32.54 -10.15
C ILE A 88 1.12 -34.05 -10.29
N ALA A 89 2.10 -34.71 -10.90
CA ALA A 89 2.15 -36.15 -11.03
C ALA A 89 2.92 -36.80 -9.87
N PRO A 90 2.75 -38.12 -9.63
CA PRO A 90 3.53 -38.84 -8.64
C PRO A 90 5.03 -38.71 -8.90
N GLY A 91 5.80 -38.40 -7.87
CA GLY A 91 7.26 -38.20 -7.95
C GLY A 91 7.68 -36.92 -8.66
N GLN A 92 6.77 -36.11 -9.18
CA GLN A 92 7.08 -34.88 -9.89
C GLN A 92 7.36 -33.74 -8.92
N THR A 93 8.39 -32.96 -9.20
CA THR A 93 8.60 -31.63 -8.61
C THR A 93 8.29 -30.57 -9.66
N VAL A 94 7.27 -29.75 -9.41
CA VAL A 94 6.96 -28.58 -10.25
C VAL A 94 7.68 -27.38 -9.65
N LYS A 95 8.34 -26.60 -10.50
CA LYS A 95 9.08 -25.40 -10.08
C LYS A 95 8.40 -24.14 -10.64
N LEU A 96 8.19 -23.15 -9.78
CA LEU A 96 7.64 -21.83 -10.14
C LEU A 96 8.69 -20.74 -9.87
N GLU A 97 8.85 -19.85 -10.84
CA GLU A 97 9.63 -18.62 -10.72
C GLU A 97 8.64 -17.45 -10.84
N ILE A 98 8.40 -16.77 -9.75
CA ILE A 98 7.35 -15.76 -9.67
C ILE A 98 7.98 -14.42 -9.33
N ARG A 99 7.68 -13.41 -10.13
CA ARG A 99 7.87 -12.00 -9.76
C ARG A 99 6.52 -11.40 -9.51
N MET A 100 6.29 -10.97 -8.26
CA MET A 100 5.04 -10.33 -7.87
C MET A 100 4.84 -9.04 -8.64
N GLN A 101 3.60 -8.71 -8.92
CA GLN A 101 3.24 -7.43 -9.51
C GLN A 101 2.87 -6.44 -8.43
N GLU A 102 3.21 -5.19 -8.65
CA GLU A 102 2.80 -4.08 -7.80
C GLU A 102 1.30 -3.80 -8.01
N GLY A 103 0.57 -3.52 -6.95
CA GLY A 103 -0.84 -3.21 -7.03
C GLY A 103 -1.48 -2.91 -5.69
N ILE A 104 -2.69 -2.40 -5.72
CA ILE A 104 -3.53 -2.21 -4.54
C ILE A 104 -4.24 -3.53 -4.27
N THR A 105 -4.00 -4.13 -3.10
CA THR A 105 -4.80 -5.28 -2.64
C THR A 105 -5.90 -4.79 -1.71
N LEU A 106 -7.14 -5.12 -2.05
CA LEU A 106 -8.22 -5.07 -1.08
C LEU A 106 -8.04 -6.23 -0.11
N ASN A 107 -7.95 -5.94 1.18
CA ASN A 107 -8.00 -6.95 2.23
C ASN A 107 -9.41 -7.50 2.31
N THR A 108 -9.69 -8.54 1.56
CA THR A 108 -10.95 -9.26 1.67
C THR A 108 -10.69 -10.65 2.21
N LEU A 109 -11.47 -11.05 3.17
CA LEU A 109 -11.52 -12.39 3.73
C LEU A 109 -12.22 -13.40 2.80
N GLY A 110 -12.35 -13.07 1.52
CA GLY A 110 -12.91 -13.96 0.52
C GLY A 110 -11.90 -15.00 0.04
N ASP A 111 -12.27 -16.24 0.05
CA ASP A 111 -11.54 -17.37 -0.52
C ASP A 111 -11.90 -17.65 -1.98
N GLY A 112 -12.66 -16.74 -2.59
CA GLY A 112 -13.18 -16.88 -3.95
C GLY A 112 -12.07 -16.80 -4.99
N ARG A 113 -11.87 -17.91 -5.71
CA ARG A 113 -10.91 -18.05 -6.80
C ARG A 113 -11.07 -16.97 -7.88
N ASP A 114 -12.30 -16.64 -8.20
CA ASP A 114 -12.65 -15.69 -9.26
C ASP A 114 -12.46 -14.25 -8.79
N TYR A 115 -12.67 -13.99 -7.50
CA TYR A 115 -12.49 -12.69 -6.88
C TYR A 115 -11.07 -12.13 -7.06
N PHE A 116 -10.02 -12.92 -6.80
CA PHE A 116 -8.64 -12.46 -6.98
C PHE A 116 -8.29 -12.18 -8.44
N ARG A 117 -8.91 -12.89 -9.38
CA ARG A 117 -8.77 -12.61 -10.81
C ARG A 117 -9.46 -11.32 -11.22
N GLU A 118 -10.67 -11.10 -10.71
CA GLU A 118 -11.43 -9.88 -10.97
C GLU A 118 -10.73 -8.66 -10.38
N VAL A 119 -10.21 -8.76 -9.15
CA VAL A 119 -9.42 -7.68 -8.53
C VAL A 119 -8.12 -7.42 -9.30
N ALA A 120 -7.40 -8.47 -9.71
CA ALA A 120 -6.19 -8.29 -10.51
C ALA A 120 -6.49 -7.66 -11.90
N ALA A 121 -7.62 -8.01 -12.50
CA ALA A 121 -8.05 -7.44 -13.78
C ALA A 121 -8.57 -5.99 -13.63
N ALA A 122 -9.27 -5.70 -12.54
CA ALA A 122 -9.80 -4.38 -12.22
C ALA A 122 -8.72 -3.38 -11.75
N ALA A 123 -7.59 -3.89 -11.22
CA ALA A 123 -6.50 -3.05 -10.73
C ALA A 123 -5.72 -2.32 -11.83
N HIS A 124 -5.99 -2.59 -13.10
CA HIS A 124 -5.34 -1.93 -14.23
C HIS A 124 -6.21 -0.82 -14.80
N VAL A 125 -6.23 0.33 -14.11
CA VAL A 125 -6.77 1.54 -14.73
C VAL A 125 -5.83 1.95 -15.86
N VAL A 126 -6.37 1.92 -17.08
CA VAL A 126 -5.61 2.37 -18.26
C VAL A 126 -5.63 3.89 -18.29
N ALA A 127 -4.46 4.51 -18.14
CA ALA A 127 -4.32 5.95 -18.21
C ALA A 127 -4.88 6.50 -19.53
N PRO A 128 -5.81 7.46 -19.50
CA PRO A 128 -6.28 8.11 -20.71
C PRO A 128 -5.13 8.91 -21.33
N LYS A 129 -5.08 8.92 -22.67
CA LYS A 129 -4.03 9.61 -23.44
C LYS A 129 -4.51 10.99 -23.87
N GLY A 130 -3.66 11.97 -23.78
CA GLY A 130 -3.94 13.33 -24.22
C GLY A 130 -2.97 14.35 -23.61
N GLU A 131 -3.11 15.58 -24.02
CA GLU A 131 -2.36 16.69 -23.43
C GLU A 131 -2.88 17.04 -22.05
N THR A 132 -2.02 17.64 -21.23
CA THR A 132 -2.39 18.13 -19.89
C THR A 132 -3.49 19.20 -20.00
N PRO A 133 -4.68 18.97 -19.41
CA PRO A 133 -5.72 19.99 -19.33
C PRO A 133 -5.23 21.20 -18.53
N ARG A 134 -5.78 22.38 -18.87
CA ARG A 134 -5.38 23.62 -18.18
C ARG A 134 -6.58 24.39 -17.67
N MET A 135 -6.39 24.99 -16.52
CA MET A 135 -7.30 25.98 -15.94
C MET A 135 -7.30 27.29 -16.76
N PRO A 136 -8.29 28.18 -16.60
CA PRO A 136 -8.36 29.45 -17.33
C PRO A 136 -7.15 30.37 -17.16
N ASP A 137 -6.40 30.24 -16.07
CA ASP A 137 -5.16 30.96 -15.79
C ASP A 137 -3.91 30.33 -16.46
N GLY A 138 -4.10 29.24 -17.21
CA GLY A 138 -3.06 28.52 -17.94
C GLY A 138 -2.31 27.49 -17.09
N LYS A 139 -2.60 27.35 -15.80
CA LYS A 139 -2.01 26.32 -14.95
C LYS A 139 -2.59 24.92 -15.26
N PRO A 140 -1.84 23.83 -15.05
CA PRO A 140 -2.39 22.50 -15.15
C PRO A 140 -3.63 22.32 -14.28
N ASP A 141 -4.68 21.75 -14.83
CA ASP A 141 -5.87 21.36 -14.07
C ASP A 141 -5.65 20.00 -13.42
N PHE A 142 -5.68 19.94 -12.10
CA PHE A 142 -5.53 18.70 -11.33
C PHE A 142 -6.85 18.03 -10.99
N SER A 143 -7.97 18.61 -11.39
CA SER A 143 -9.30 18.03 -11.12
C SER A 143 -9.41 16.61 -11.69
N GLY A 144 -10.05 15.71 -10.95
CA GLY A 144 -10.27 14.33 -11.36
C GLY A 144 -10.24 13.36 -10.20
N TYR A 145 -10.58 12.10 -10.49
CA TYR A 145 -10.41 10.98 -9.57
C TYR A 145 -9.11 10.23 -9.94
N TRP A 146 -8.20 10.19 -9.01
CA TRP A 146 -6.85 9.71 -9.20
C TRP A 146 -6.61 8.46 -8.36
N THR A 147 -6.36 7.35 -9.03
CA THR A 147 -6.00 6.07 -8.39
C THR A 147 -4.49 5.90 -8.34
N GLY A 148 -3.96 5.30 -7.28
CA GLY A 148 -2.55 5.01 -7.19
C GLY A 148 -2.16 3.97 -8.24
N ALA A 149 -1.44 4.39 -9.27
CA ALA A 149 -0.73 3.46 -10.14
C ALA A 149 0.51 3.01 -9.41
N GLY A 150 0.50 1.93 -8.69
CA GLY A 150 1.64 1.39 -7.95
C GLY A 150 2.93 2.17 -8.18
N GLY A 151 3.60 2.60 -7.19
CA GLY A 151 4.85 3.31 -7.28
C GLY A 151 5.58 2.98 -6.01
N SER A 152 6.72 2.31 -6.13
CA SER A 152 7.59 2.16 -5.00
C SER A 152 8.03 3.54 -4.54
N SER A 153 8.09 3.75 -3.24
CA SER A 153 8.97 4.76 -2.72
C SER A 153 10.39 4.29 -3.09
N ASP A 154 11.00 4.83 -4.12
CA ASP A 154 12.36 4.52 -4.53
C ASP A 154 13.40 4.81 -3.44
N LEU A 155 12.96 5.33 -2.31
CA LEU A 155 13.79 5.90 -1.26
C LEU A 155 13.71 5.16 0.09
N GLY A 156 13.24 3.93 0.08
CA GLY A 156 13.29 3.07 1.27
C GLY A 156 12.27 3.42 2.36
N ALA A 157 12.32 2.65 3.44
CA ALA A 157 11.54 2.94 4.64
C ALA A 157 12.12 4.17 5.37
N PRO A 158 11.29 4.97 6.06
CA PRO A 158 11.78 6.07 6.88
C PRO A 158 12.70 5.57 7.99
N ASP A 159 13.74 6.34 8.30
CA ASP A 159 14.66 6.04 9.42
C ASP A 159 14.15 6.74 10.68
N PHE A 160 13.47 5.98 11.51
CA PHE A 160 12.85 6.51 12.72
C PHE A 160 13.84 6.67 13.87
N GLN A 161 13.57 7.63 14.74
CA GLN A 161 14.25 7.78 16.03
C GLN A 161 14.00 6.53 16.91
N ASP A 162 14.95 6.23 17.79
CA ASP A 162 14.93 5.02 18.62
C ASP A 162 13.67 4.90 19.50
N TRP A 163 13.14 6.02 19.97
CA TRP A 163 11.89 6.03 20.73
C TRP A 163 10.68 5.62 19.86
N ALA A 164 10.66 6.04 18.61
CA ALA A 164 9.55 5.70 17.68
C ALA A 164 9.59 4.22 17.32
N GLU A 165 10.77 3.66 17.11
CA GLU A 165 10.98 2.23 16.93
C GLU A 165 10.57 1.42 18.18
N ALA A 166 10.90 1.90 19.36
CA ALA A 166 10.51 1.25 20.61
C ALA A 166 8.97 1.24 20.78
N LEU A 167 8.34 2.38 20.53
CA LEU A 167 6.87 2.51 20.56
C LEU A 167 6.19 1.63 19.50
N SER A 168 6.77 1.51 18.32
CA SER A 168 6.27 0.62 17.26
C SER A 168 6.24 -0.84 17.73
N LYS A 169 7.31 -1.31 18.38
CA LYS A 169 7.40 -2.66 18.95
C LYS A 169 6.35 -2.89 20.04
N GLU A 170 6.13 -1.90 20.91
CA GLU A 170 5.09 -1.95 21.95
C GLU A 170 3.69 -2.05 21.33
N ARG A 171 3.39 -1.26 20.29
CA ARG A 171 2.13 -1.29 19.58
C ARG A 171 1.87 -2.63 18.90
N TYR A 172 2.89 -3.24 18.29
CA TYR A 172 2.77 -4.60 17.75
C TYR A 172 2.54 -5.66 18.84
N ALA A 173 3.22 -5.54 19.98
CA ALA A 173 3.01 -6.44 21.11
C ALA A 173 1.61 -6.31 21.73
N ASN A 174 0.94 -5.18 21.51
CA ASN A 174 -0.45 -4.92 21.92
C ASN A 174 -1.47 -5.08 20.77
N ASP A 175 -1.16 -5.86 19.73
CA ASP A 175 -2.03 -6.17 18.61
C ASP A 175 -2.55 -4.91 17.86
N LEU A 176 -1.79 -3.81 17.88
CA LEU A 176 -2.13 -2.53 17.24
C LEU A 176 -3.50 -1.94 17.66
N ARG A 177 -4.00 -2.27 18.84
CA ARG A 177 -5.34 -1.88 19.35
C ARG A 177 -5.55 -0.38 19.41
N ASP A 178 -4.47 0.40 19.50
CA ASP A 178 -4.51 1.86 19.56
C ASP A 178 -4.41 2.54 18.19
N MET A 179 -4.44 1.76 17.10
CA MET A 179 -4.39 2.31 15.75
C MET A 179 -5.56 3.30 15.53
N PRO A 180 -5.30 4.54 15.09
CA PRO A 180 -6.36 5.54 14.95
C PRO A 180 -7.54 5.10 14.06
N SER A 181 -7.26 4.38 12.98
CA SER A 181 -8.30 3.89 12.06
C SER A 181 -9.25 2.87 12.69
N THR A 182 -8.84 2.10 13.70
CA THR A 182 -9.74 1.20 14.44
C THR A 182 -10.80 1.96 15.26
N ARG A 183 -10.57 3.25 15.49
CA ARG A 183 -11.48 4.16 16.20
C ARG A 183 -12.08 5.20 15.26
N CYS A 184 -12.11 4.94 13.97
CA CYS A 184 -12.60 5.86 12.94
C CYS A 184 -11.95 7.25 12.99
N GLN A 185 -10.70 7.34 13.43
CA GLN A 185 -9.94 8.58 13.41
C GLN A 185 -9.20 8.73 12.06
N PRO A 186 -8.95 9.97 11.60
CA PRO A 186 -8.32 10.22 10.31
C PRO A 186 -6.91 9.63 10.20
N ASN A 187 -6.54 9.14 9.02
CA ASN A 187 -5.20 8.59 8.78
C ASN A 187 -4.10 9.67 8.67
N GLY A 188 -4.46 10.91 8.36
CA GLY A 188 -3.51 11.98 8.09
C GLY A 188 -2.91 11.92 6.67
N VAL A 189 -2.21 12.99 6.29
CA VAL A 189 -1.72 13.21 4.91
C VAL A 189 -0.67 12.17 4.52
N VAL A 190 0.34 11.99 5.36
CA VAL A 190 1.49 11.10 5.06
C VAL A 190 1.04 9.67 4.82
N ARG A 191 0.17 9.13 5.69
CA ARG A 191 -0.34 7.77 5.54
C ARG A 191 -1.20 7.61 4.29
N THR A 192 -2.07 8.56 4.00
CA THR A 192 -2.91 8.54 2.80
C THR A 192 -2.05 8.48 1.53
N ILE A 193 -0.97 9.25 1.46
CA ILE A 193 -0.02 9.24 0.35
C ILE A 193 0.80 7.96 0.35
N PHE A 194 1.32 7.54 1.50
CA PHE A 194 2.15 6.34 1.63
C PHE A 194 1.40 5.07 1.21
N GLN A 195 0.13 4.96 1.57
CA GLN A 195 -0.72 3.84 1.17
C GLN A 195 -1.15 3.91 -0.30
N GLY A 196 -1.01 5.07 -0.97
CA GLY A 196 -1.43 5.26 -2.35
C GLY A 196 -2.94 5.24 -2.53
N ASN A 197 -3.68 5.70 -1.53
CA ASN A 197 -5.14 5.74 -1.59
C ASN A 197 -5.60 6.61 -2.76
N ALA A 198 -6.68 6.18 -3.40
CA ALA A 198 -7.35 6.95 -4.43
C ALA A 198 -7.89 8.28 -3.87
N GLN A 199 -7.81 9.33 -4.67
CA GLN A 199 -8.17 10.68 -4.25
C GLN A 199 -8.92 11.44 -5.34
N ARG A 200 -9.95 12.14 -4.96
CA ARG A 200 -10.64 13.12 -5.79
C ARG A 200 -10.03 14.50 -5.55
N PHE A 201 -9.56 15.12 -6.61
CA PHE A 201 -9.10 16.51 -6.59
C PHE A 201 -10.17 17.40 -7.19
N LEU A 202 -10.49 18.46 -6.47
CA LEU A 202 -11.42 19.51 -6.90
C LEU A 202 -10.65 20.83 -6.86
N GLU A 203 -10.35 21.35 -8.04
CA GLU A 203 -9.59 22.59 -8.17
C GLU A 203 -10.50 23.76 -8.53
N THR A 204 -10.31 24.88 -7.83
CA THR A 204 -10.95 26.14 -8.08
C THR A 204 -9.91 27.25 -8.07
N GLN A 205 -10.27 28.45 -8.49
CA GLN A 205 -9.38 29.61 -8.36
C GLN A 205 -9.10 29.89 -6.88
N GLY A 206 -7.86 29.63 -6.46
CA GLY A 206 -7.39 29.92 -5.10
C GLY A 206 -7.55 28.79 -4.08
N LEU A 207 -8.12 27.65 -4.46
CA LEU A 207 -8.28 26.51 -3.55
C LEU A 207 -8.23 25.17 -4.31
N LEU A 208 -7.40 24.25 -3.82
CA LEU A 208 -7.45 22.84 -4.20
C LEU A 208 -7.96 22.03 -3.01
N VAL A 209 -8.99 21.22 -3.22
CA VAL A 209 -9.50 20.28 -2.22
C VAL A 209 -9.17 18.86 -2.66
N MET A 210 -8.51 18.12 -1.78
CA MET A 210 -8.19 16.70 -1.96
C MET A 210 -9.08 15.88 -1.02
N TYR A 211 -9.75 14.89 -1.58
CA TYR A 211 -10.67 14.05 -0.85
C TYR A 211 -10.39 12.58 -1.14
N ALA A 212 -10.23 11.77 -0.10
CA ALA A 212 -10.08 10.32 -0.18
C ALA A 212 -11.18 9.65 0.64
N GLU A 213 -11.58 8.45 0.26
CA GLU A 213 -12.64 7.69 0.94
C GLU A 213 -12.36 7.51 2.43
N GLY A 214 -13.36 7.74 3.25
CA GLY A 214 -13.24 7.63 4.71
C GLY A 214 -12.29 8.65 5.36
N HIS A 215 -11.85 9.67 4.61
CA HIS A 215 -10.91 10.67 5.09
C HIS A 215 -11.55 12.06 5.15
N LEU A 216 -10.95 12.94 5.95
CA LEU A 216 -11.33 14.35 5.95
C LEU A 216 -10.86 15.02 4.65
N PRO A 217 -11.67 15.95 4.07
CA PRO A 217 -11.24 16.73 2.92
C PRO A 217 -10.06 17.66 3.33
N ARG A 218 -8.98 17.59 2.57
CA ARG A 218 -7.82 18.46 2.76
C ARG A 218 -7.95 19.68 1.89
N GLN A 219 -7.75 20.85 2.47
CA GLN A 219 -7.76 22.14 1.77
C GLN A 219 -6.33 22.65 1.58
N ILE A 220 -5.98 23.01 0.36
CA ILE A 220 -4.71 23.63 -0.01
C ILE A 220 -5.01 25.00 -0.58
N TYR A 221 -4.60 26.03 0.13
CA TYR A 221 -4.86 27.42 -0.25
C TYR A 221 -3.88 27.89 -1.31
N LEU A 222 -4.40 28.33 -2.45
CA LEU A 222 -3.63 28.84 -3.61
C LEU A 222 -3.76 30.35 -3.78
N ASP A 223 -4.29 31.06 -2.81
CA ASP A 223 -4.58 32.49 -2.84
C ASP A 223 -3.39 33.39 -2.38
N GLY A 224 -2.22 32.80 -2.20
CA GLY A 224 -1.00 33.53 -1.83
C GLY A 224 -0.87 33.85 -0.34
N ARG A 225 -1.78 33.33 0.50
CA ARG A 225 -1.66 33.51 1.96
C ARG A 225 -0.43 32.82 2.52
N SER A 226 0.04 33.29 3.68
CA SER A 226 1.05 32.63 4.49
C SER A 226 0.41 31.68 5.50
N HIS A 227 1.23 30.77 6.06
CA HIS A 227 0.80 30.01 7.24
C HIS A 227 0.48 30.95 8.42
N PRO A 228 -0.50 30.60 9.27
CA PRO A 228 -0.68 31.24 10.56
C PRO A 228 0.63 31.16 11.36
N LYS A 229 0.91 32.22 12.13
CA LYS A 229 2.13 32.24 12.96
C LYS A 229 2.17 31.11 13.99
N ASP A 230 1.01 30.71 14.49
CA ASP A 230 0.81 29.63 15.44
C ASP A 230 -0.43 28.84 15.02
N PRO A 231 -0.30 27.88 14.08
CA PRO A 231 -1.42 27.09 13.60
C PRO A 231 -1.88 26.12 14.68
N ASN A 232 -3.19 26.02 14.89
CA ASN A 232 -3.75 25.01 15.77
C ASN A 232 -3.40 23.60 15.22
N PRO A 233 -2.83 22.70 16.04
CA PRO A 233 -2.48 21.36 15.59
C PRO A 233 -3.71 20.58 15.07
N ALA A 234 -3.62 20.09 13.85
CA ALA A 234 -4.70 19.42 13.15
C ALA A 234 -4.24 18.10 12.52
N TRP A 235 -5.21 17.20 12.20
CA TRP A 235 -4.92 15.93 11.55
C TRP A 235 -4.29 16.08 10.16
N LEU A 236 -4.70 17.10 9.42
CA LEU A 236 -4.25 17.37 8.05
C LEU A 236 -3.33 18.59 7.97
N GLY A 237 -3.03 19.22 9.12
CA GLY A 237 -2.24 20.45 9.17
C GLY A 237 -2.92 21.62 8.48
N HIS A 238 -2.13 22.67 8.22
CA HIS A 238 -2.49 23.82 7.40
C HIS A 238 -1.61 23.82 6.14
N SER A 239 -2.24 23.78 4.96
CA SER A 239 -1.55 23.64 3.67
C SER A 239 -1.73 24.89 2.81
N ILE A 240 -0.63 25.41 2.28
CA ILE A 240 -0.61 26.47 1.26
C ILE A 240 0.11 25.95 0.02
N GLY A 241 -0.29 26.42 -1.14
CA GLY A 241 0.32 26.01 -2.41
C GLY A 241 0.77 27.22 -3.23
N ARG A 242 1.84 27.02 -4.00
CA ARG A 242 2.33 27.98 -4.98
C ARG A 242 2.73 27.25 -6.26
N TRP A 243 2.55 27.90 -7.37
CA TRP A 243 2.96 27.38 -8.66
C TRP A 243 4.41 27.73 -9.00
N GLU A 244 5.21 26.74 -9.35
CA GLU A 244 6.54 26.86 -9.93
C GLU A 244 6.51 26.29 -11.36
N GLY A 245 6.23 27.16 -12.34
CA GLY A 245 5.90 26.70 -13.70
C GLY A 245 4.63 25.85 -13.73
N ASP A 246 4.74 24.60 -14.18
CA ASP A 246 3.66 23.61 -14.21
C ASP A 246 3.68 22.67 -12.99
N THR A 247 4.46 22.96 -11.98
CA THR A 247 4.53 22.20 -10.73
C THR A 247 3.84 22.98 -9.62
N LEU A 248 2.86 22.34 -8.96
CA LEU A 248 2.29 22.85 -7.73
C LEU A 248 3.14 22.39 -6.55
N VAL A 249 3.70 23.33 -5.81
CA VAL A 249 4.43 23.07 -4.58
C VAL A 249 3.52 23.37 -3.41
N VAL A 250 3.25 22.37 -2.59
CA VAL A 250 2.42 22.48 -1.39
C VAL A 250 3.33 22.42 -0.17
N ASP A 251 3.15 23.37 0.71
CA ASP A 251 3.83 23.47 2.00
C ASP A 251 2.82 23.28 3.11
N SER A 252 3.12 22.43 4.11
CA SER A 252 2.16 22.07 5.15
C SER A 252 2.82 21.93 6.51
N VAL A 253 2.23 22.61 7.49
CA VAL A 253 2.67 22.66 8.90
C VAL A 253 1.47 22.55 9.84
N GLY A 254 1.71 22.55 11.14
CA GLY A 254 0.65 22.56 12.15
C GLY A 254 -0.10 21.22 12.25
N PHE A 255 0.64 20.13 12.15
CA PHE A 255 0.09 18.79 12.36
C PHE A 255 -0.02 18.48 13.86
N ASN A 256 -0.99 17.63 14.22
CA ASN A 256 -0.98 16.98 15.53
C ASN A 256 -0.19 15.67 15.46
N ASN A 257 0.13 15.08 16.60
CA ASN A 257 0.93 13.85 16.69
C ASN A 257 0.09 12.56 16.69
N ARG A 258 -1.17 12.62 16.28
CA ARG A 258 -2.12 11.50 16.34
C ARG A 258 -2.07 10.56 15.14
N PRO A 259 -1.89 11.04 13.88
CA PRO A 259 -1.84 10.15 12.73
C PRO A 259 -0.65 9.22 12.79
N TRP A 260 -0.87 7.96 12.39
CA TRP A 260 0.21 7.01 12.15
C TRP A 260 0.58 7.02 10.67
N VAL A 261 1.87 6.97 10.38
CA VAL A 261 2.36 7.00 8.98
C VAL A 261 2.28 5.66 8.30
N ASP A 262 2.43 4.60 9.08
CA ASP A 262 2.28 3.22 8.67
C ASP A 262 1.37 2.47 9.67
N SER A 263 1.61 1.18 9.88
CA SER A 263 0.81 0.39 10.83
C SER A 263 1.12 0.68 12.30
N SER A 264 2.24 1.34 12.62
CA SER A 264 2.71 1.44 14.01
C SER A 264 3.47 2.71 14.39
N HIS A 265 4.00 3.47 13.41
CA HIS A 265 4.77 4.67 13.68
C HIS A 265 3.92 5.94 13.58
N SER A 266 4.22 6.91 14.40
CA SER A 266 3.65 8.26 14.35
C SER A 266 4.74 9.31 14.19
N LEU A 267 4.36 10.43 13.58
CA LEU A 267 5.19 11.64 13.51
C LEU A 267 4.82 12.58 14.67
N THR A 268 5.60 13.63 14.85
CA THR A 268 5.38 14.62 15.89
C THR A 268 4.73 15.90 15.35
N GLU A 269 4.41 16.83 16.22
CA GLU A 269 3.90 18.17 15.85
C GLU A 269 4.95 19.03 15.12
N LYS A 270 6.21 18.54 15.04
CA LYS A 270 7.30 19.20 14.28
C LYS A 270 7.29 18.82 12.81
N LEU A 271 6.32 18.00 12.39
CA LEU A 271 6.20 17.58 11.01
C LEU A 271 6.03 18.79 10.09
N HIS A 272 6.88 18.86 9.09
CA HIS A 272 6.80 19.75 7.95
C HIS A 272 6.74 18.90 6.68
N LEU A 273 5.76 19.14 5.82
CA LEU A 273 5.61 18.45 4.55
C LEU A 273 5.80 19.43 3.40
N VAL A 274 6.61 19.03 2.43
CA VAL A 274 6.69 19.70 1.13
C VAL A 274 6.30 18.67 0.07
N GLU A 275 5.29 19.00 -0.73
CA GLU A 275 4.77 18.14 -1.79
C GLU A 275 4.89 18.88 -3.13
N ARG A 276 5.27 18.15 -4.17
CA ARG A 276 5.42 18.68 -5.53
C ARG A 276 4.57 17.83 -6.47
N TYR A 277 3.49 18.43 -6.95
CA TYR A 277 2.57 17.80 -7.89
C TYR A 277 2.84 18.27 -9.31
N ARG A 278 2.92 17.33 -10.25
CA ARG A 278 3.07 17.60 -11.67
C ARG A 278 2.12 16.72 -12.47
N ARG A 279 1.40 17.29 -13.41
CA ARG A 279 0.55 16.56 -14.36
C ARG A 279 1.21 16.57 -15.73
N PRO A 280 2.00 15.52 -16.11
CA PRO A 280 2.76 15.53 -17.37
C PRO A 280 1.87 15.35 -18.61
N ASP A 281 0.72 14.73 -18.46
CA ASP A 281 -0.25 14.46 -19.53
C ASP A 281 -1.67 14.33 -18.95
N LEU A 282 -2.66 13.96 -19.80
CA LEU A 282 -4.04 13.81 -19.37
C LEU A 282 -4.20 12.78 -18.26
N GLY A 283 -3.50 11.66 -18.36
CA GLY A 283 -3.75 10.46 -17.56
C GLY A 283 -2.90 10.28 -16.33
N HIS A 284 -1.84 11.08 -16.14
CA HIS A 284 -0.91 10.88 -15.04
C HIS A 284 -0.77 12.11 -14.15
N LEU A 285 -0.66 11.88 -12.85
CA LEU A 285 -0.31 12.87 -11.85
C LEU A 285 0.86 12.34 -11.02
N GLU A 286 1.99 13.02 -11.08
CA GLU A 286 3.19 12.70 -10.33
C GLU A 286 3.24 13.50 -9.03
N LEU A 287 3.61 12.83 -7.95
CA LEU A 287 3.83 13.42 -6.64
C LEU A 287 5.22 13.06 -6.14
N GLU A 288 5.94 14.07 -5.67
CA GLU A 288 7.10 13.91 -4.80
C GLU A 288 6.81 14.60 -3.47
N MET A 289 6.85 13.85 -2.38
CA MET A 289 6.61 14.36 -1.02
C MET A 289 7.87 14.21 -0.19
N THR A 290 8.27 15.26 0.51
CA THR A 290 9.31 15.22 1.54
C THR A 290 8.68 15.48 2.90
N ALA A 291 8.90 14.56 3.84
CA ALA A 291 8.51 14.69 5.24
C ALA A 291 9.75 14.98 6.09
N GLU A 292 9.76 16.11 6.78
CA GLU A 292 10.79 16.50 7.73
C GLU A 292 10.19 16.51 9.13
N ASP A 293 10.71 15.71 10.04
CA ASP A 293 10.29 15.66 11.44
C ASP A 293 11.47 15.26 12.33
N ALA A 294 12.25 16.23 12.76
CA ALA A 294 13.40 15.98 13.64
C ALA A 294 13.03 15.34 14.99
N GLY A 295 11.74 15.31 15.36
CA GLY A 295 11.25 14.61 16.54
C GLY A 295 11.09 13.11 16.35
N ALA A 296 10.74 12.66 15.15
CA ALA A 296 10.44 11.26 14.85
C ALA A 296 11.37 10.61 13.83
N LEU A 297 11.99 11.39 12.94
CA LEU A 297 12.85 10.90 11.87
C LEU A 297 14.31 11.31 12.12
N LYS A 298 15.25 10.43 11.77
CA LYS A 298 16.69 10.72 11.78
C LYS A 298 17.14 11.53 10.57
N SER A 299 16.39 11.41 9.46
CA SER A 299 16.62 12.14 8.23
C SER A 299 15.30 12.45 7.50
N PRO A 300 15.25 13.43 6.60
CA PRO A 300 14.06 13.66 5.77
C PRO A 300 13.68 12.41 4.99
N TRP A 301 12.39 12.12 4.95
CA TRP A 301 11.85 10.98 4.23
C TRP A 301 11.14 11.44 2.96
N MET A 302 11.54 10.89 1.82
CA MET A 302 10.93 11.19 0.53
C MET A 302 10.08 10.03 0.02
N ILE A 303 8.94 10.36 -0.56
CA ILE A 303 8.04 9.43 -1.23
C ILE A 303 7.77 9.98 -2.63
N LYS A 304 7.86 9.10 -3.64
CA LYS A 304 7.40 9.40 -5.00
C LYS A 304 6.19 8.53 -5.33
N ARG A 305 5.19 9.13 -5.93
CA ARG A 305 3.98 8.46 -6.38
C ARG A 305 3.60 8.92 -7.77
N THR A 306 3.07 7.98 -8.55
CA THR A 306 2.33 8.29 -9.76
C THR A 306 0.89 7.86 -9.54
N TYR A 307 -0.03 8.73 -9.88
CA TYR A 307 -1.46 8.44 -9.90
C TYR A 307 -1.93 8.40 -11.35
N VAL A 308 -2.95 7.58 -11.60
CA VAL A 308 -3.61 7.46 -12.91
C VAL A 308 -5.01 8.05 -12.79
N LEU A 309 -5.39 8.86 -13.78
CA LEU A 309 -6.75 9.38 -13.87
C LEU A 309 -7.72 8.24 -14.21
N ASP A 310 -8.66 7.99 -13.34
CA ASP A 310 -9.76 7.09 -13.61
C ASP A 310 -11.00 7.89 -14.04
N LEU A 311 -11.49 7.59 -15.27
CA LEU A 311 -12.66 8.24 -15.83
C LEU A 311 -13.96 7.45 -15.57
N ASN A 312 -13.83 6.23 -15.04
CA ASN A 312 -14.95 5.29 -14.90
C ASN A 312 -15.38 5.11 -13.45
N ASP A 313 -14.59 5.63 -12.50
CA ASP A 313 -14.85 5.47 -11.07
C ASP A 313 -14.82 6.83 -10.35
N ASP A 314 -15.28 6.85 -9.12
CA ASP A 314 -15.33 8.02 -8.26
C ASP A 314 -15.28 7.62 -6.77
N ILE A 315 -15.15 8.63 -5.90
CA ILE A 315 -15.23 8.44 -4.45
C ILE A 315 -16.58 7.85 -4.07
N MET A 316 -16.54 6.73 -3.37
CA MET A 316 -17.73 6.16 -2.75
C MET A 316 -18.00 6.77 -1.36
N GLU A 317 -19.24 6.76 -0.95
CA GLU A 317 -19.58 7.08 0.44
C GLU A 317 -19.02 6.00 1.36
N SER A 318 -18.26 6.42 2.38
CA SER A 318 -17.67 5.53 3.36
C SER A 318 -17.90 6.08 4.76
N VAL A 319 -18.70 5.35 5.53
CA VAL A 319 -19.00 5.69 6.95
C VAL A 319 -18.35 4.63 7.82
N CYS A 320 -17.24 4.98 8.44
CA CYS A 320 -16.40 4.06 9.21
C CYS A 320 -17.17 3.29 10.31
N THR A 321 -18.21 3.89 10.89
CA THR A 321 -19.01 3.27 11.97
C THR A 321 -20.20 2.47 11.45
N GLU A 322 -20.45 2.47 10.14
CA GLU A 322 -21.58 1.76 9.58
C GLU A 322 -21.36 0.25 9.62
N ASN A 323 -22.33 -0.47 10.19
CA ASN A 323 -22.27 -1.93 10.39
C ASN A 323 -21.09 -2.43 11.25
N GLU A 324 -20.41 -1.56 11.98
CA GLU A 324 -19.34 -1.95 12.89
C GLU A 324 -19.89 -2.81 14.04
N LYS A 325 -19.53 -4.09 14.08
CA LYS A 325 -19.98 -5.05 15.10
C LYS A 325 -18.87 -5.41 16.09
N ASP A 326 -17.62 -5.10 15.75
CA ASP A 326 -16.46 -5.53 16.51
C ASP A 326 -15.90 -4.44 17.43
N ALA A 327 -16.41 -3.20 17.37
CA ALA A 327 -15.93 -2.08 18.18
C ALA A 327 -15.88 -2.40 19.67
N GLN A 328 -16.88 -3.12 20.20
CA GLN A 328 -16.91 -3.55 21.59
C GLN A 328 -15.86 -4.62 21.96
N HIS A 329 -15.28 -5.29 20.97
CA HIS A 329 -14.25 -6.32 21.14
C HIS A 329 -12.84 -5.76 20.94
N ILE A 330 -12.71 -4.71 20.13
CA ILE A 330 -11.44 -4.07 19.77
C ILE A 330 -11.06 -2.97 20.76
N LEU A 331 -12.05 -2.19 21.22
CA LEU A 331 -11.81 -1.10 22.15
C LEU A 331 -11.58 -1.64 23.56
N PRO A 332 -10.57 -1.19 24.29
CA PRO A 332 -10.39 -1.52 25.71
C PRO A 332 -11.61 -1.03 26.49
N LYS A 333 -12.05 -1.87 27.44
CA LYS A 333 -13.16 -1.54 28.37
C LYS A 333 -12.74 -0.46 29.34
#